data_85ad2b882fbfe2df364fcc96ce62c2f6
#
_entry.id   85ad2b882fbfe2df364fcc96ce62c2f6
#
_cell.length_a   1.000
_cell.length_b   1.000
_cell.length_c   1.000
_cell.angle_alpha   90.00
_cell.angle_beta   90.00
_cell.angle_gamma   90.00
#
_symmetry.space_group_name_H-M   'P 1'
#
loop_
_entity.id
_entity.type
_entity.pdbx_description
1 polymer ?
#
loop_
_entity_poly.entity_id
_entity_poly.type
_entity_poly.pdbx_seq_one_letter_code
_entity_poly.pdbx_strand_id
1 'polypeptide(L)'
;MVLRFEDTDKERSKKEFEDDILAGLAWTGLPYTTPAVPRQSERTYIYRKHIPKLIADGHAYEAEPGKDNPDKKVIRFKNPNKNVTFADSVRGEVTFDTTELGDFVIARNIDEPLYHLAVVIDDHEMGVTHVIRGE
;
A
#
# COMPACT_ATOMS: atom_id res chain seq x y z
N MET A 1 -0.89 -11.89 -16.08
CA MET A 1 -0.25 -11.16 -14.94
C MET A 1 -0.78 -9.75 -14.92
N VAL A 2 -1.17 -9.22 -13.77
CA VAL A 2 -1.54 -7.81 -13.58
C VAL A 2 -0.26 -7.04 -13.23
N LEU A 3 -0.05 -5.91 -13.87
CA LEU A 3 1.07 -4.99 -13.58
C LEU A 3 0.50 -3.69 -13.00
N ARG A 4 1.15 -3.15 -11.99
CA ARG A 4 0.82 -1.88 -11.34
C ARG A 4 2.11 -1.15 -10.98
N PHE A 5 2.17 0.15 -11.23
CA PHE A 5 3.25 1.00 -10.73
C PHE A 5 2.91 1.54 -9.34
N GLU A 6 3.82 1.33 -8.41
CA GLU A 6 3.69 1.76 -7.01
C GLU A 6 4.49 3.06 -6.80
N ASP A 7 4.00 4.12 -7.43
CA ASP A 7 4.64 5.43 -7.57
C ASP A 7 4.14 6.47 -6.57
N THR A 8 3.83 6.04 -5.34
CA THR A 8 3.42 6.95 -4.25
C THR A 8 4.51 7.94 -3.85
N ASP A 9 5.78 7.57 -4.02
CA ASP A 9 6.94 8.46 -3.86
C ASP A 9 7.30 9.10 -5.20
N LYS A 10 6.76 10.29 -5.46
CA LYS A 10 6.93 11.00 -6.73
C LYS A 10 8.36 11.45 -7.00
N GLU A 11 9.20 11.62 -5.98
CA GLU A 11 10.60 12.03 -6.15
C GLU A 11 11.45 10.87 -6.68
N ARG A 12 11.12 9.65 -6.29
CA ARG A 12 11.83 8.42 -6.72
C ARG A 12 11.23 7.77 -7.95
N SER A 13 9.98 8.08 -8.30
CA SER A 13 9.25 7.42 -9.38
C SER A 13 9.33 8.27 -10.65
N LYS A 14 10.29 7.93 -11.52
CA LYS A 14 10.51 8.61 -12.79
C LYS A 14 10.05 7.77 -13.97
N LYS A 15 9.58 8.43 -15.01
CA LYS A 15 9.12 7.78 -16.25
C LYS A 15 10.17 6.86 -16.87
N GLU A 16 11.45 7.24 -16.83
CA GLU A 16 12.55 6.43 -17.33
C GLU A 16 12.65 5.05 -16.66
N PHE A 17 12.34 4.97 -15.35
CA PHE A 17 12.33 3.70 -14.61
C PHE A 17 11.14 2.81 -14.97
N GLU A 18 9.98 3.43 -15.23
CA GLU A 18 8.83 2.68 -15.74
C GLU A 18 9.11 2.06 -17.10
N ASP A 19 9.72 2.82 -18.01
CA ASP A 19 10.06 2.37 -19.35
C ASP A 19 11.09 1.24 -19.30
N ASP A 20 12.07 1.32 -18.40
CA ASP A 20 13.07 0.27 -18.20
C ASP A 20 12.43 -1.03 -17.64
N ILE A 21 11.52 -0.92 -16.68
CA ILE A 21 10.75 -2.06 -16.16
C ILE A 21 9.95 -2.74 -17.29
N LEU A 22 9.25 -1.95 -18.10
CA LEU A 22 8.46 -2.49 -19.21
C LEU A 22 9.36 -3.18 -20.27
N ALA A 23 10.50 -2.57 -20.59
CA ALA A 23 11.49 -3.17 -21.50
C ALA A 23 12.04 -4.49 -20.92
N GLY A 24 12.35 -4.53 -19.62
CA GLY A 24 12.82 -5.73 -18.94
C GLY A 24 11.77 -6.86 -18.93
N LEU A 25 10.51 -6.54 -18.69
CA LEU A 25 9.42 -7.51 -18.77
C LEU A 25 9.23 -8.06 -20.20
N ALA A 26 9.32 -7.21 -21.20
CA ALA A 26 9.27 -7.61 -22.60
C ALA A 26 10.45 -8.53 -22.97
N TRP A 27 11.66 -8.17 -22.53
CA TRP A 27 12.87 -8.97 -22.78
C TRP A 27 12.80 -10.36 -22.13
N THR A 28 12.24 -10.47 -20.92
CA THR A 28 12.07 -11.75 -20.22
C THR A 28 10.89 -12.58 -20.75
N GLY A 29 10.10 -12.05 -21.69
CA GLY A 29 8.91 -12.73 -22.23
C GLY A 29 7.77 -12.86 -21.24
N LEU A 30 7.70 -12.01 -20.21
CA LEU A 30 6.63 -12.01 -19.22
C LEU A 30 5.48 -11.09 -19.65
N PRO A 31 4.40 -11.62 -20.25
CA PRO A 31 3.27 -10.81 -20.70
C PRO A 31 2.44 -10.34 -19.50
N TYR A 32 1.98 -9.11 -19.54
CA TYR A 32 0.97 -8.58 -18.64
C TYR A 32 -0.31 -8.25 -19.41
N THR A 33 -1.45 -8.45 -18.75
CA THR A 33 -2.78 -8.37 -19.38
C THR A 33 -3.49 -7.04 -19.13
N THR A 34 -2.84 -6.12 -18.44
CA THR A 34 -3.42 -4.82 -18.12
C THR A 34 -3.29 -3.90 -19.34
N PRO A 35 -4.38 -3.48 -20.00
CA PRO A 35 -4.31 -2.63 -21.21
C PRO A 35 -3.65 -1.28 -20.97
N ALA A 36 -3.87 -0.71 -19.78
CA ALA A 36 -3.16 0.45 -19.27
C ALA A 36 -2.63 0.09 -17.89
N VAL A 37 -1.33 0.23 -17.68
CA VAL A 37 -0.72 -0.07 -16.38
C VAL A 37 -1.17 0.99 -15.36
N PRO A 38 -1.96 0.63 -14.35
CA PRO A 38 -2.42 1.59 -13.35
C PRO A 38 -1.25 2.08 -12.51
N ARG A 39 -1.30 3.38 -12.14
CA ARG A 39 -0.37 4.03 -11.23
C ARG A 39 -1.07 4.37 -9.94
N GLN A 40 -0.43 4.12 -8.81
CA GLN A 40 -1.00 4.48 -7.51
C GLN A 40 -1.22 5.98 -7.37
N SER A 41 -0.33 6.81 -7.94
CA SER A 41 -0.47 8.26 -7.94
C SER A 41 -1.74 8.78 -8.65
N GLU A 42 -2.31 7.99 -9.56
CA GLU A 42 -3.52 8.32 -10.32
C GLU A 42 -4.81 7.76 -9.66
N ARG A 43 -4.68 7.01 -8.56
CA ARG A 43 -5.78 6.30 -7.91
C ARG A 43 -6.29 6.96 -6.61
N THR A 44 -5.92 8.19 -6.36
CA THR A 44 -6.31 8.97 -5.16
C THR A 44 -7.81 8.93 -4.87
N TYR A 45 -8.64 8.92 -5.92
CA TYR A 45 -10.10 8.87 -5.80
C TYR A 45 -10.61 7.57 -5.14
N ILE A 46 -9.85 6.47 -5.24
CA ILE A 46 -10.14 5.20 -4.56
C ILE A 46 -9.78 5.33 -3.09
N TYR A 47 -8.58 5.79 -2.79
CA TYR A 47 -8.10 5.92 -1.41
C TYR A 47 -8.97 6.86 -0.58
N ARG A 48 -9.47 7.94 -1.18
CA ARG A 48 -10.46 8.86 -0.57
C ARG A 48 -11.74 8.17 -0.08
N LYS A 49 -12.12 7.05 -0.65
CA LYS A 49 -13.30 6.28 -0.22
C LYS A 49 -13.00 5.41 0.99
N HIS A 50 -11.78 4.85 1.04
CA HIS A 50 -11.40 3.89 2.08
C HIS A 50 -10.93 4.57 3.37
N ILE A 51 -10.18 5.67 3.28
CA ILE A 51 -9.63 6.34 4.47
C ILE A 51 -10.71 6.80 5.45
N PRO A 52 -11.75 7.54 5.02
CA PRO A 52 -12.83 7.94 5.94
C PRO A 52 -13.57 6.75 6.54
N LYS A 53 -13.72 5.68 5.78
CA LYS A 53 -14.34 4.44 6.29
C LYS A 53 -13.50 3.81 7.38
N LEU A 54 -12.18 3.70 7.20
CA LEU A 54 -11.28 3.19 8.24
C LEU A 54 -11.36 4.01 9.52
N ILE A 55 -11.50 5.34 9.40
CA ILE A 55 -11.66 6.23 10.55
C ILE A 55 -13.02 6.01 11.23
N ALA A 56 -14.10 5.95 10.45
CA ALA A 56 -15.45 5.73 10.97
C ALA A 56 -15.59 4.37 11.67
N ASP A 57 -14.95 3.34 11.15
CA ASP A 57 -14.95 1.98 11.70
C ASP A 57 -13.98 1.84 12.90
N GLY A 58 -13.24 2.89 13.25
CA GLY A 58 -12.31 2.92 14.39
C GLY A 58 -10.98 2.18 14.14
N HIS A 59 -10.65 1.88 12.88
CA HIS A 59 -9.39 1.24 12.48
C HIS A 59 -8.27 2.23 12.18
N ALA A 60 -8.62 3.50 12.02
CA ALA A 60 -7.66 4.59 11.83
C ALA A 60 -8.13 5.85 12.55
N TYR A 61 -7.25 6.81 12.72
CA TYR A 61 -7.57 8.10 13.34
C TYR A 61 -6.66 9.21 12.82
N GLU A 62 -7.15 10.45 12.88
CA GLU A 62 -6.31 11.63 12.67
C GLU A 62 -5.45 11.86 13.91
N ALA A 63 -4.16 11.99 13.72
CA ALA A 63 -3.19 12.28 14.77
C ALA A 63 -2.56 13.65 14.53
N GLU A 64 -2.18 14.29 15.63
CA GLU A 64 -1.36 15.50 15.56
C GLU A 64 -0.03 15.20 14.87
N PRO A 65 0.58 16.22 14.23
CA PRO A 65 1.82 16.07 13.49
C PRO A 65 2.94 15.55 14.39
N GLY A 66 3.74 14.64 13.83
CA GLY A 66 4.98 14.21 14.47
C GLY A 66 6.09 15.24 14.29
N LYS A 67 7.26 14.96 14.90
CA LYS A 67 8.46 15.84 14.83
C LYS A 67 8.90 16.17 13.40
N ASP A 68 8.64 15.25 12.45
CA ASP A 68 9.08 15.39 11.06
C ASP A 68 8.16 16.27 10.20
N ASN A 69 6.97 16.61 10.69
CA ASN A 69 6.03 17.50 10.00
C ASN A 69 5.10 18.18 11.01
N PRO A 70 5.58 19.23 11.70
CA PRO A 70 4.87 19.84 12.85
C PRO A 70 3.58 20.57 12.49
N ASP A 71 3.33 20.83 11.21
CA ASP A 71 2.21 21.67 10.77
C ASP A 71 1.07 20.88 10.13
N LYS A 72 1.21 19.56 9.97
CA LYS A 72 0.20 18.77 9.26
C LYS A 72 -0.23 17.53 10.03
N LYS A 73 -1.51 17.41 10.28
CA LYS A 73 -2.12 16.17 10.78
C LYS A 73 -1.83 15.01 9.83
N VAL A 74 -1.69 13.84 10.40
CA VAL A 74 -1.48 12.58 9.66
C VAL A 74 -2.56 11.58 10.05
N ILE A 75 -2.76 10.56 9.21
CA ILE A 75 -3.68 9.48 9.49
C ILE A 75 -2.87 8.27 9.93
N ARG A 76 -3.19 7.75 11.12
CA ARG A 76 -2.55 6.57 11.69
C ARG A 76 -3.49 5.39 11.68
N PHE A 77 -2.95 4.23 11.37
CA PHE A 77 -3.62 2.95 11.60
C PHE A 77 -3.58 2.63 13.09
N LYS A 78 -4.74 2.26 13.61
CA LYS A 78 -4.86 1.79 14.99
C LYS A 78 -4.48 0.33 15.05
N ASN A 79 -3.33 0.05 15.63
CA ASN A 79 -2.82 -1.31 15.77
C ASN A 79 -3.79 -2.16 16.61
N PRO A 80 -4.17 -3.36 16.16
CA PRO A 80 -5.09 -4.22 16.90
C PRO A 80 -4.50 -4.77 18.21
N ASN A 81 -3.18 -4.64 18.44
CA ASN A 81 -2.47 -5.14 19.62
C ASN A 81 -2.80 -6.61 19.95
N LYS A 82 -2.68 -7.46 18.97
CA LYS A 82 -2.97 -8.90 19.09
C LYS A 82 -2.11 -9.72 18.16
N ASN A 83 -2.10 -11.03 18.35
CA ASN A 83 -1.52 -11.94 17.38
C ASN A 83 -2.36 -11.96 16.10
N VAL A 84 -1.69 -11.83 14.96
CA VAL A 84 -2.28 -11.96 13.62
C VAL A 84 -1.66 -13.17 12.97
N THR A 85 -2.49 -14.15 12.64
CA THR A 85 -2.08 -15.40 12.01
C THR A 85 -2.60 -15.46 10.59
N PHE A 86 -1.76 -15.92 9.66
CA PHE A 86 -2.15 -16.20 8.28
C PHE A 86 -1.45 -17.45 7.76
N ALA A 87 -2.00 -18.05 6.71
CA ALA A 87 -1.41 -19.18 6.04
C ALA A 87 -0.46 -18.71 4.93
N ASP A 88 0.83 -18.98 5.10
CA ASP A 88 1.84 -18.80 4.08
C ASP A 88 1.99 -20.08 3.27
N SER A 89 2.01 -19.96 1.93
CA SER A 89 2.06 -21.14 1.04
C SER A 89 3.38 -21.91 1.10
N VAL A 90 4.44 -21.29 1.60
CA VAL A 90 5.77 -21.90 1.70
C VAL A 90 6.10 -22.28 3.14
N ARG A 91 5.77 -21.40 4.10
CA ARG A 91 6.14 -21.55 5.53
C ARG A 91 5.05 -22.19 6.39
N GLY A 92 3.84 -22.37 5.84
CA GLY A 92 2.69 -22.83 6.60
C GLY A 92 2.05 -21.71 7.43
N GLU A 93 1.61 -22.01 8.63
CA GLU A 93 1.00 -21.01 9.51
C GLU A 93 2.07 -20.09 10.09
N VAL A 94 1.90 -18.77 9.85
CA VAL A 94 2.79 -17.72 10.37
C VAL A 94 1.99 -16.79 11.28
N THR A 95 2.51 -16.54 12.47
CA THR A 95 1.87 -15.66 13.46
C THR A 95 2.80 -14.50 13.79
N PHE A 96 2.25 -13.28 13.72
CA PHE A 96 2.91 -12.05 14.14
C PHE A 96 2.25 -11.50 15.41
N ASP A 97 3.08 -11.17 16.39
CA ASP A 97 2.66 -10.37 17.53
C ASP A 97 2.71 -8.89 17.15
N THR A 98 1.56 -8.26 17.01
CA THR A 98 1.48 -6.85 16.63
C THR A 98 1.64 -5.90 17.81
N THR A 99 1.73 -6.38 19.05
CA THR A 99 1.82 -5.51 20.25
C THR A 99 3.08 -4.65 20.27
N GLU A 100 4.14 -5.09 19.59
CA GLU A 100 5.41 -4.36 19.51
C GLU A 100 5.43 -3.26 18.43
N LEU A 101 4.48 -3.27 17.48
CA LEU A 101 4.51 -2.38 16.33
C LEU A 101 4.02 -0.96 16.63
N GLY A 102 3.13 -0.81 17.61
CA GLY A 102 2.42 0.45 17.86
C GLY A 102 1.56 0.92 16.68
N ASP A 103 0.98 2.11 16.80
CA ASP A 103 0.22 2.74 15.72
C ASP A 103 1.18 3.40 14.73
N PHE A 104 0.97 3.19 13.43
CA PHE A 104 1.84 3.73 12.39
C PHE A 104 1.09 4.60 11.38
N VAL A 105 1.80 5.52 10.74
CA VAL A 105 1.22 6.44 9.75
C VAL A 105 0.90 5.66 8.47
N ILE A 106 -0.35 5.78 8.00
CA ILE A 106 -0.82 5.16 6.76
C ILE A 106 -1.11 6.16 5.65
N ALA A 107 -1.33 7.43 6.00
CA ALA A 107 -1.50 8.50 5.03
C ALA A 107 -1.07 9.84 5.64
N ARG A 108 -0.54 10.74 4.80
CA ARG A 108 -0.26 12.13 5.20
C ARG A 108 -1.54 12.96 5.30
N ASN A 109 -2.50 12.66 4.45
CA ASN A 109 -3.86 13.19 4.43
C ASN A 109 -4.72 12.26 3.56
N ILE A 110 -5.98 12.61 3.33
CA ILE A 110 -6.91 11.78 2.54
C ILE A 110 -6.51 11.59 1.07
N ASP A 111 -5.61 12.43 0.56
CA ASP A 111 -5.14 12.42 -0.83
C ASP A 111 -3.75 11.84 -1.00
N GLU A 112 -3.03 11.67 0.10
CA GLU A 112 -1.64 11.22 0.12
C GLU A 112 -1.47 9.94 0.97
N PRO A 113 -1.98 8.80 0.49
CA PRO A 113 -1.75 7.53 1.15
C PRO A 113 -0.26 7.17 1.08
N LEU A 114 0.22 6.50 2.11
CA LEU A 114 1.53 5.88 2.06
C LEU A 114 1.43 4.49 1.42
N TYR A 115 2.58 3.97 1.00
CA TYR A 115 2.71 2.68 0.34
C TYR A 115 1.89 1.56 1.00
N HIS A 116 2.01 1.41 2.32
CA HIS A 116 1.33 0.33 3.05
C HIS A 116 -0.19 0.35 2.92
N LEU A 117 -0.81 1.52 2.87
CA LEU A 117 -2.25 1.63 2.68
C LEU A 117 -2.63 1.45 1.21
N ALA A 118 -1.89 2.09 0.32
CA ALA A 118 -2.18 2.06 -1.11
C ALA A 118 -2.12 0.63 -1.66
N VAL A 119 -1.08 -0.16 -1.30
CA VAL A 119 -0.93 -1.53 -1.78
C VAL A 119 -2.06 -2.44 -1.31
N VAL A 120 -2.49 -2.33 -0.05
CA VAL A 120 -3.58 -3.17 0.49
C VAL A 120 -4.91 -2.86 -0.19
N ILE A 121 -5.22 -1.58 -0.39
CA ILE A 121 -6.45 -1.17 -1.07
C ILE A 121 -6.43 -1.65 -2.53
N ASP A 122 -5.32 -1.44 -3.23
CA ASP A 122 -5.21 -1.81 -4.63
C ASP A 122 -5.25 -3.32 -4.83
N ASP A 123 -4.60 -4.10 -3.97
CA ASP A 123 -4.65 -5.56 -4.04
C ASP A 123 -6.09 -6.07 -3.87
N HIS A 124 -6.85 -5.48 -2.94
CA HIS A 124 -8.25 -5.79 -2.77
C HIS A 124 -9.10 -5.41 -4.00
N GLU A 125 -8.98 -4.18 -4.48
CA GLU A 125 -9.76 -3.65 -5.63
C GLU A 125 -9.40 -4.35 -6.95
N MET A 126 -8.16 -4.80 -7.10
CA MET A 126 -7.68 -5.50 -8.29
C MET A 126 -7.83 -7.02 -8.21
N GLY A 127 -8.37 -7.56 -7.11
CA GLY A 127 -8.62 -8.98 -6.92
C GLY A 127 -7.35 -9.83 -6.84
N VAL A 128 -6.29 -9.28 -6.24
CA VAL A 128 -5.05 -10.03 -5.98
C VAL A 128 -5.33 -11.13 -4.96
N THR A 129 -5.04 -12.37 -5.32
CA THR A 129 -5.32 -13.55 -4.48
C THR A 129 -4.07 -14.08 -3.77
N HIS A 130 -2.89 -13.83 -4.32
CA HIS A 130 -1.62 -14.29 -3.80
C HIS A 130 -0.58 -13.17 -3.87
N VAL A 131 0.16 -12.97 -2.79
CA VAL A 131 1.25 -12.02 -2.72
C VAL A 131 2.56 -12.78 -2.56
N ILE A 132 3.53 -12.55 -3.45
CA ILE A 132 4.87 -13.13 -3.40
C ILE A 132 5.84 -11.98 -3.13
N ARG A 133 6.47 -11.98 -1.95
CA ARG A 133 7.39 -10.91 -1.51
C ARG A 133 8.43 -11.44 -0.54
N GLY A 134 9.50 -10.70 -0.36
CA GLY A 134 10.47 -10.94 0.71
C GLY A 134 9.88 -10.72 2.10
N GLU A 135 10.60 -11.17 3.10
CA GLU A 135 10.29 -10.99 4.52
C GLU A 135 10.44 -9.53 4.96
#